data_b4204f8d1d914843cf03f1e13d48472b
#
_entry.id   b4204f8d1d914843cf03f1e13d48472b
#
_cell.length_a   1.000
_cell.length_b   1.000
_cell.length_c   1.000
_cell.angle_alpha   90.00
_cell.angle_beta   90.00
_cell.angle_gamma   90.00
#
_symmetry.space_group_name_H-M   'P 1'
#
loop_
_entity.id
_entity.type
_entity.pdbx_description
1 polymer ?
#
loop_
_entity_poly.entity_id
_entity_poly.type
_entity_poly.pdbx_seq_one_letter_code
_entity_poly.pdbx_strand_id
1 'polypeptide(L)'
;VTLAVDLPPLSAADRGRVKLLYHFVRLQMPAVTLTESAFLDHLHRTFRIYLPKVPAPISWSTYLEGLYAVDWLVCVGCLEGQNAAWEVLFNARTGRSDCLLVDALRARAVRLYPRDEERQDTAVTEFWSNLIAPENEDSLPVLARYDGQRPLAPWLIRVFQNWHLSKLRHLSGVTALPDDEIALPMDAPKSDASDRWHDTFVGAAREWLSSLDDDERLLLGLRWRYRLSQREAAKLFNLNEGTLTRRTDKLRDRALEQIGTKLVAEGWTGNDLEGIILTELGSLLTDDPRLSADQLGRLLAAKGKTLPVE
;
A
#
# COMPACT_ATOMS: atom_id res chain seq x y z
N VAL A 1 -16.04 -21.32 -7.34
CA VAL A 1 -16.66 -21.84 -6.08
C VAL A 1 -16.01 -21.11 -4.93
N THR A 2 -16.65 -20.03 -4.46
CA THR A 2 -16.17 -19.28 -3.29
C THR A 2 -16.48 -20.13 -2.06
N LEU A 3 -15.46 -20.73 -1.45
CA LEU A 3 -15.56 -21.30 -0.12
C LEU A 3 -16.10 -20.19 0.80
N ALA A 4 -17.26 -20.40 1.38
CA ALA A 4 -17.85 -19.49 2.36
C ALA A 4 -16.98 -19.55 3.63
N VAL A 5 -15.92 -18.75 3.65
CA VAL A 5 -15.12 -18.59 4.87
C VAL A 5 -15.93 -17.72 5.82
N ASP A 6 -16.35 -18.30 6.92
CA ASP A 6 -17.07 -17.58 7.97
C ASP A 6 -16.13 -16.56 8.63
N LEU A 7 -16.55 -15.30 8.61
CA LEU A 7 -15.82 -14.25 9.30
C LEU A 7 -15.97 -14.39 10.81
N PRO A 8 -14.91 -14.08 11.59
CA PRO A 8 -15.07 -13.96 13.02
C PRO A 8 -16.11 -12.89 13.36
N PRO A 9 -16.93 -13.08 14.42
CA PRO A 9 -17.96 -12.12 14.79
C PRO A 9 -17.34 -10.77 15.15
N LEU A 10 -17.97 -9.69 14.71
CA LEU A 10 -17.53 -8.32 14.98
C LEU A 10 -17.87 -7.96 16.43
N SER A 11 -16.87 -7.82 17.28
CA SER A 11 -17.03 -7.42 18.68
C SER A 11 -17.52 -5.96 18.80
N ALA A 12 -18.00 -5.54 19.97
CA ALA A 12 -18.37 -4.15 20.22
C ALA A 12 -17.16 -3.20 20.08
N ALA A 13 -15.97 -3.64 20.50
CA ALA A 13 -14.75 -2.87 20.35
C ALA A 13 -14.35 -2.71 18.87
N ASP A 14 -14.48 -3.79 18.07
CA ASP A 14 -14.18 -3.74 16.64
C ASP A 14 -15.17 -2.85 15.89
N ARG A 15 -16.46 -2.87 16.25
CA ARG A 15 -17.46 -1.93 15.71
C ARG A 15 -17.07 -0.47 15.96
N GLY A 16 -16.59 -0.16 17.16
CA GLY A 16 -16.07 1.17 17.47
C GLY A 16 -14.87 1.56 16.59
N ARG A 17 -13.94 0.62 16.35
CA ARG A 17 -12.79 0.81 15.46
C ARG A 17 -13.20 1.03 14.01
N VAL A 18 -14.16 0.24 13.50
CA VAL A 18 -14.71 0.39 12.14
C VAL A 18 -15.36 1.76 11.98
N LYS A 19 -16.15 2.21 12.97
CA LYS A 19 -16.79 3.52 12.93
C LYS A 19 -15.76 4.65 12.93
N LEU A 20 -14.72 4.54 13.77
CA LEU A 20 -13.62 5.51 13.78
C LEU A 20 -12.89 5.55 12.43
N LEU A 21 -12.60 4.37 11.86
CA LEU A 21 -11.97 4.24 10.55
C LEU A 21 -12.82 4.89 9.45
N TYR A 22 -14.14 4.64 9.46
CA TYR A 22 -15.10 5.26 8.53
C TYR A 22 -15.04 6.78 8.56
N HIS A 23 -15.07 7.38 9.75
CA HIS A 23 -14.95 8.84 9.89
C HIS A 23 -13.58 9.35 9.44
N PHE A 24 -12.52 8.64 9.78
CA PHE A 24 -11.16 9.00 9.40
C PHE A 24 -10.98 9.05 7.87
N VAL A 25 -11.40 8.01 7.14
CA VAL A 25 -11.23 7.98 5.68
C VAL A 25 -12.11 9.02 4.96
N ARG A 26 -13.28 9.34 5.51
CA ARG A 26 -14.13 10.41 4.99
C ARG A 26 -13.50 11.79 5.14
N LEU A 27 -12.79 12.04 6.23
CA LEU A 27 -12.04 13.29 6.41
C LEU A 27 -10.91 13.42 5.40
N GLN A 28 -10.23 12.31 5.11
CA GLN A 28 -9.13 12.29 4.14
C GLN A 28 -9.61 12.42 2.69
N MET A 29 -10.78 11.86 2.38
CA MET A 29 -11.34 11.82 1.03
C MET A 29 -12.84 12.17 1.02
N PRO A 30 -13.19 13.43 1.32
CA PRO A 30 -14.60 13.85 1.43
C PRO A 30 -15.40 13.71 0.13
N ALA A 31 -14.73 13.68 -1.02
CA ALA A 31 -15.35 13.52 -2.32
C ALA A 31 -15.72 12.06 -2.65
N VAL A 32 -15.18 11.08 -1.91
CA VAL A 32 -15.56 9.66 -2.05
C VAL A 32 -16.61 9.34 -0.98
N THR A 33 -17.85 9.19 -1.42
CA THR A 33 -18.99 9.04 -0.52
C THR A 33 -19.43 7.58 -0.45
N LEU A 34 -19.33 6.99 0.74
CA LEU A 34 -19.90 5.69 1.07
C LEU A 34 -20.83 5.84 2.27
N THR A 35 -21.92 5.08 2.31
CA THR A 35 -22.71 4.93 3.53
C THR A 35 -21.95 4.04 4.52
N GLU A 36 -22.21 4.18 5.82
CA GLU A 36 -21.59 3.33 6.85
C GLU A 36 -21.88 1.83 6.60
N SER A 37 -23.07 1.50 6.10
CA SER A 37 -23.44 0.12 5.73
C SER A 37 -22.58 -0.38 4.56
N ALA A 38 -22.50 0.36 3.45
CA ALA A 38 -21.70 -0.03 2.30
C ALA A 38 -20.22 -0.15 2.67
N PHE A 39 -19.71 0.74 3.51
CA PHE A 39 -18.35 0.67 4.03
C PHE A 39 -18.11 -0.66 4.79
N LEU A 40 -19.02 -1.04 5.67
CA LEU A 40 -18.94 -2.28 6.43
C LEU A 40 -19.06 -3.53 5.51
N ASP A 41 -19.94 -3.51 4.53
CA ASP A 41 -20.11 -4.61 3.57
C ASP A 41 -18.84 -4.83 2.75
N HIS A 42 -18.20 -3.75 2.31
CA HIS A 42 -16.93 -3.84 1.62
C HIS A 42 -15.77 -4.32 2.54
N LEU A 43 -15.77 -3.92 3.82
CA LEU A 43 -14.79 -4.45 4.78
C LEU A 43 -14.97 -5.96 4.99
N HIS A 44 -16.21 -6.43 5.11
CA HIS A 44 -16.50 -7.86 5.20
C HIS A 44 -16.01 -8.61 3.95
N ARG A 45 -16.25 -8.06 2.75
CA ARG A 45 -15.79 -8.64 1.50
C ARG A 45 -14.26 -8.74 1.47
N THR A 46 -13.55 -7.64 1.74
CA THR A 46 -12.09 -7.61 1.65
C THR A 46 -11.43 -8.45 2.73
N PHE A 47 -12.01 -8.55 3.92
CA PHE A 47 -11.52 -9.46 4.95
C PHE A 47 -11.67 -10.93 4.55
N ARG A 48 -12.80 -11.32 3.91
CA ARG A 48 -12.95 -12.68 3.34
C ARG A 48 -11.89 -13.00 2.29
N ILE A 49 -11.50 -12.03 1.48
CA ILE A 49 -10.42 -12.19 0.48
C ILE A 49 -9.05 -12.35 1.15
N TYR A 50 -8.86 -11.73 2.31
CA TYR A 50 -7.58 -11.77 3.02
C TYR A 50 -7.39 -13.04 3.85
N LEU A 51 -8.45 -13.53 4.51
CA LEU A 51 -8.38 -14.70 5.41
C LEU A 51 -7.66 -15.92 4.82
N PRO A 52 -7.93 -16.36 3.60
CA PRO A 52 -7.26 -17.54 3.02
C PRO A 52 -5.76 -17.33 2.76
N LYS A 53 -5.30 -16.08 2.74
CA LYS A 53 -3.90 -15.74 2.43
C LYS A 53 -2.99 -15.76 3.65
N VAL A 54 -3.55 -15.94 4.84
CA VAL A 54 -2.79 -15.95 6.10
C VAL A 54 -2.80 -17.33 6.73
N PRO A 55 -1.64 -17.78 7.27
CA PRO A 55 -1.51 -19.16 7.78
C PRO A 55 -2.20 -19.39 9.12
N ALA A 56 -2.61 -18.34 9.82
CA ALA A 56 -3.22 -18.41 11.16
C ALA A 56 -4.51 -17.59 11.22
N PRO A 57 -5.47 -17.97 12.08
CA PRO A 57 -6.66 -17.17 12.32
C PRO A 57 -6.28 -15.78 12.79
N ILE A 58 -6.85 -14.76 12.16
CA ILE A 58 -6.66 -13.36 12.53
C ILE A 58 -7.97 -12.74 13.01
N SER A 59 -7.84 -11.76 13.90
CA SER A 59 -8.97 -10.98 14.41
C SER A 59 -9.29 -9.79 13.51
N TRP A 60 -10.47 -9.21 13.68
CA TRP A 60 -10.83 -7.93 13.08
C TRP A 60 -9.81 -6.83 13.44
N SER A 61 -9.39 -6.78 14.69
CA SER A 61 -8.38 -5.84 15.15
C SER A 61 -7.12 -5.90 14.31
N THR A 62 -6.55 -7.11 14.14
CA THR A 62 -5.33 -7.33 13.37
C THR A 62 -5.50 -6.96 11.90
N TYR A 63 -6.65 -7.31 11.30
CA TYR A 63 -6.96 -6.94 9.92
C TYR A 63 -7.06 -5.42 9.74
N LEU A 64 -7.78 -4.73 10.62
CA LEU A 64 -7.97 -3.27 10.56
C LEU A 64 -6.67 -2.50 10.80
N GLU A 65 -5.79 -3.02 11.66
CA GLU A 65 -4.46 -2.42 11.91
C GLU A 65 -3.55 -2.45 10.68
N GLY A 66 -3.63 -3.51 9.88
CA GLY A 66 -2.88 -3.65 8.63
C GLY A 66 -3.52 -2.94 7.43
N LEU A 67 -4.73 -2.41 7.56
CA LEU A 67 -5.49 -1.86 6.43
C LEU A 67 -4.91 -0.52 5.95
N TYR A 68 -4.59 -0.44 4.68
CA TYR A 68 -4.28 0.81 3.96
C TYR A 68 -5.59 1.55 3.65
N ALA A 69 -6.17 2.14 4.67
CA ALA A 69 -7.56 2.58 4.66
C ALA A 69 -7.89 3.58 3.55
N VAL A 70 -6.99 4.52 3.22
CA VAL A 70 -7.19 5.50 2.14
C VAL A 70 -7.13 4.81 0.78
N ASP A 71 -6.11 3.98 0.54
CA ASP A 71 -5.96 3.21 -0.69
C ASP A 71 -7.13 2.23 -0.89
N TRP A 72 -7.58 1.63 0.22
CA TRP A 72 -8.75 0.77 0.24
C TRP A 72 -10.02 1.56 -0.12
N LEU A 73 -10.23 2.77 0.41
CA LEU A 73 -11.36 3.62 0.06
C LEU A 73 -11.34 4.03 -1.41
N VAL A 74 -10.17 4.37 -1.98
CA VAL A 74 -10.00 4.62 -3.42
C VAL A 74 -10.45 3.41 -4.23
N CYS A 75 -9.97 2.22 -3.88
CA CYS A 75 -10.33 0.98 -4.55
C CYS A 75 -11.85 0.72 -4.51
N VAL A 76 -12.45 0.86 -3.34
CA VAL A 76 -13.91 0.67 -3.16
C VAL A 76 -14.69 1.73 -3.93
N GLY A 77 -14.29 3.00 -3.86
CA GLY A 77 -14.93 4.07 -4.61
C GLY A 77 -14.88 3.86 -6.13
N CYS A 78 -13.77 3.32 -6.65
CA CYS A 78 -13.69 2.92 -8.07
C CYS A 78 -14.67 1.79 -8.40
N LEU A 79 -14.81 0.80 -7.54
CA LEU A 79 -15.77 -0.30 -7.72
C LEU A 79 -17.24 0.18 -7.66
N GLU A 80 -17.52 1.21 -6.87
CA GLU A 80 -18.83 1.87 -6.78
C GLU A 80 -19.04 2.91 -7.92
N GLY A 81 -18.11 3.01 -8.87
CA GLY A 81 -18.23 3.90 -10.03
C GLY A 81 -18.09 5.38 -9.70
N GLN A 82 -17.46 5.74 -8.59
CA GLN A 82 -17.30 7.14 -8.17
C GLN A 82 -16.16 7.83 -8.91
N ASN A 83 -16.45 8.87 -9.68
CA ASN A 83 -15.46 9.62 -10.46
C ASN A 83 -14.33 10.18 -9.60
N ALA A 84 -14.63 10.68 -8.40
CA ALA A 84 -13.61 11.21 -7.49
C ALA A 84 -12.57 10.16 -7.09
N ALA A 85 -12.97 8.90 -6.91
CA ALA A 85 -12.04 7.82 -6.62
C ALA A 85 -11.15 7.50 -7.83
N TRP A 86 -11.70 7.52 -9.03
CA TRP A 86 -10.94 7.35 -10.27
C TRP A 86 -9.93 8.46 -10.49
N GLU A 87 -10.30 9.72 -10.23
CA GLU A 87 -9.38 10.86 -10.30
C GLU A 87 -8.19 10.67 -9.35
N VAL A 88 -8.45 10.23 -8.12
CA VAL A 88 -7.38 9.93 -7.16
C VAL A 88 -6.51 8.77 -7.62
N LEU A 89 -7.09 7.71 -8.17
CA LEU A 89 -6.35 6.57 -8.69
C LEU A 89 -5.47 6.94 -9.89
N PHE A 90 -5.98 7.71 -10.84
CA PHE A 90 -5.22 8.18 -12.01
C PHE A 90 -4.07 9.12 -11.63
N ASN A 91 -4.27 9.94 -10.59
CA ASN A 91 -3.25 10.83 -10.05
C ASN A 91 -2.39 10.16 -8.97
N ALA A 92 -2.60 8.86 -8.69
CA ALA A 92 -1.80 8.13 -7.73
C ALA A 92 -0.34 8.09 -8.17
N ARG A 93 0.54 8.48 -7.24
CA ARG A 93 1.98 8.46 -7.47
C ARG A 93 2.58 7.22 -6.86
N THR A 94 3.47 6.60 -7.60
CA THR A 94 4.27 5.51 -7.07
C THR A 94 5.38 6.13 -6.24
N GLY A 95 5.60 5.63 -5.03
CA GLY A 95 6.58 6.20 -4.09
C GLY A 95 8.02 6.28 -4.59
N ARG A 96 8.29 5.82 -5.81
CA ARG A 96 9.64 5.71 -6.38
C ARG A 96 10.20 6.97 -7.03
N SER A 97 9.40 7.85 -7.57
CA SER A 97 9.93 8.96 -8.38
C SER A 97 8.91 10.03 -8.71
N ASP A 98 7.93 10.25 -7.85
CA ASP A 98 6.84 11.16 -8.18
C ASP A 98 6.11 10.78 -9.50
N CYS A 99 6.36 9.54 -9.98
CA CYS A 99 5.86 9.00 -11.21
C CYS A 99 4.38 8.62 -11.06
N LEU A 100 3.56 9.00 -12.00
CA LEU A 100 2.16 8.59 -12.02
C LEU A 100 2.04 7.06 -12.20
N LEU A 101 1.01 6.46 -11.62
CA LEU A 101 0.74 5.04 -11.79
C LEU A 101 0.69 4.64 -13.29
N VAL A 102 0.08 5.48 -14.12
CA VAL A 102 0.00 5.25 -15.58
C VAL A 102 1.40 5.15 -16.20
N ASP A 103 2.31 6.05 -15.84
CA ASP A 103 3.67 6.05 -16.38
C ASP A 103 4.47 4.83 -15.88
N ALA A 104 4.25 4.43 -14.64
CA ALA A 104 4.84 3.20 -14.09
C ALA A 104 4.36 1.94 -14.83
N LEU A 105 3.07 1.87 -15.19
CA LEU A 105 2.52 0.78 -15.98
C LEU A 105 3.10 0.78 -17.41
N ARG A 106 3.21 1.94 -18.06
CA ARG A 106 3.86 2.09 -19.38
C ARG A 106 5.32 1.64 -19.33
N ALA A 107 6.08 2.07 -18.34
CA ALA A 107 7.46 1.65 -18.18
C ALA A 107 7.59 0.13 -18.00
N ARG A 108 6.60 -0.52 -17.37
CA ARG A 108 6.56 -1.99 -17.27
C ARG A 108 6.17 -2.64 -18.61
N ALA A 109 5.22 -2.06 -19.34
CA ALA A 109 4.83 -2.55 -20.67
C ALA A 109 6.02 -2.52 -21.66
N VAL A 110 6.83 -1.45 -21.66
CA VAL A 110 8.06 -1.36 -22.46
C VAL A 110 9.03 -2.51 -22.16
N ARG A 111 9.17 -2.91 -20.90
CA ARG A 111 10.04 -4.03 -20.52
C ARG A 111 9.47 -5.40 -20.92
N LEU A 112 8.14 -5.54 -20.92
CA LEU A 112 7.46 -6.78 -21.29
C LEU A 112 7.37 -6.98 -22.79
N TYR A 113 7.24 -5.90 -23.55
CA TYR A 113 7.08 -5.89 -25.01
C TYR A 113 8.11 -4.96 -25.66
N PRO A 114 9.44 -5.28 -25.58
CA PRO A 114 10.48 -4.45 -26.17
C PRO A 114 10.29 -4.39 -27.69
N ARG A 115 10.31 -3.18 -28.26
CA ARG A 115 10.17 -2.91 -29.70
C ARG A 115 8.78 -3.13 -30.30
N ASP A 116 7.74 -3.23 -29.48
CA ASP A 116 6.35 -3.39 -29.93
C ASP A 116 5.47 -2.35 -29.24
N GLU A 117 5.48 -1.11 -29.76
CA GLU A 117 4.76 0.02 -29.16
C GLU A 117 3.24 -0.22 -29.14
N GLU A 118 2.69 -0.88 -30.17
CA GLU A 118 1.25 -1.19 -30.23
C GLU A 118 0.85 -2.14 -29.09
N ARG A 119 1.65 -3.16 -28.83
CA ARG A 119 1.40 -4.05 -27.68
C ARG A 119 1.62 -3.38 -26.32
N GLN A 120 2.55 -2.44 -26.22
CA GLN A 120 2.76 -1.68 -24.99
C GLN A 120 1.51 -0.88 -24.63
N ASP A 121 0.94 -0.14 -25.58
CA ASP A 121 -0.27 0.67 -25.38
C ASP A 121 -1.50 -0.21 -25.16
N THR A 122 -1.65 -1.29 -25.94
CA THR A 122 -2.73 -2.26 -25.78
C THR A 122 -2.69 -2.89 -24.38
N ALA A 123 -1.51 -3.28 -23.91
CA ALA A 123 -1.34 -3.89 -22.60
C ALA A 123 -1.85 -2.98 -21.46
N VAL A 124 -1.52 -1.70 -21.51
CA VAL A 124 -1.97 -0.72 -20.51
C VAL A 124 -3.47 -0.51 -20.59
N THR A 125 -4.01 -0.37 -21.81
CA THR A 125 -5.45 -0.15 -22.04
C THR A 125 -6.29 -1.33 -21.60
N GLU A 126 -5.89 -2.56 -21.94
CA GLU A 126 -6.54 -3.78 -21.48
C GLU A 126 -6.55 -3.90 -19.96
N PHE A 127 -5.42 -3.57 -19.33
CA PHE A 127 -5.35 -3.62 -17.87
C PHE A 127 -6.33 -2.66 -17.19
N TRP A 128 -6.44 -1.42 -17.71
CA TRP A 128 -7.42 -0.45 -17.19
C TRP A 128 -8.86 -0.96 -17.37
N SER A 129 -9.17 -1.57 -18.47
CA SER A 129 -10.50 -2.16 -18.72
C SER A 129 -10.82 -3.28 -17.72
N ASN A 130 -9.82 -4.10 -17.38
CA ASN A 130 -9.98 -5.24 -16.47
C ASN A 130 -10.01 -4.85 -14.99
N LEU A 131 -9.76 -3.59 -14.64
CA LEU A 131 -9.85 -3.14 -13.25
C LEU A 131 -11.25 -3.34 -12.66
N ILE A 132 -12.30 -3.07 -13.44
CA ILE A 132 -13.71 -3.14 -13.03
C ILE A 132 -14.51 -4.19 -13.78
N ALA A 133 -14.06 -4.62 -14.95
CA ALA A 133 -14.70 -5.68 -15.72
C ALA A 133 -13.95 -6.99 -15.52
N PRO A 134 -14.64 -8.11 -15.24
CA PRO A 134 -14.00 -9.40 -15.15
C PRO A 134 -13.52 -9.86 -16.53
N GLU A 135 -12.38 -10.54 -16.58
CA GLU A 135 -11.83 -11.10 -17.81
C GLU A 135 -12.68 -12.26 -18.34
N ASN A 136 -13.32 -12.99 -17.43
CA ASN A 136 -14.22 -14.12 -17.69
C ASN A 136 -15.42 -14.06 -16.74
N GLU A 137 -16.53 -14.73 -17.09
CA GLU A 137 -17.75 -14.76 -16.26
C GLU A 137 -17.51 -15.29 -14.84
N ASP A 138 -16.53 -16.18 -14.65
CA ASP A 138 -16.20 -16.78 -13.36
C ASP A 138 -15.12 -16.00 -12.57
N SER A 139 -14.56 -14.93 -13.13
CA SER A 139 -13.47 -14.17 -12.50
C SER A 139 -13.97 -12.88 -11.84
N LEU A 140 -13.29 -12.47 -10.77
CA LEU A 140 -13.52 -11.16 -10.17
C LEU A 140 -12.69 -10.08 -10.89
N PRO A 141 -13.23 -8.86 -11.04
CA PRO A 141 -12.44 -7.72 -11.50
C PRO A 141 -11.17 -7.53 -10.66
N VAL A 142 -10.14 -6.96 -11.25
CA VAL A 142 -8.85 -6.78 -10.55
C VAL A 142 -9.03 -6.04 -9.23
N LEU A 143 -9.71 -4.89 -9.23
CA LEU A 143 -9.93 -4.12 -7.99
C LEU A 143 -10.74 -4.90 -6.94
N ALA A 144 -11.65 -5.78 -7.36
CA ALA A 144 -12.43 -6.58 -6.43
C ALA A 144 -11.59 -7.64 -5.68
N ARG A 145 -10.36 -7.93 -6.13
CA ARG A 145 -9.40 -8.86 -5.49
C ARG A 145 -8.48 -8.17 -4.48
N TYR A 146 -8.53 -6.86 -4.39
CA TYR A 146 -7.70 -6.10 -3.48
C TYR A 146 -8.19 -6.26 -2.04
N ASP A 147 -7.28 -6.66 -1.15
CA ASP A 147 -7.57 -6.95 0.26
C ASP A 147 -7.25 -5.80 1.23
N GLY A 148 -6.68 -4.72 0.71
CA GLY A 148 -6.36 -3.54 1.51
C GLY A 148 -5.11 -3.68 2.39
N GLN A 149 -4.40 -4.80 2.36
CA GLN A 149 -3.24 -5.06 3.23
C GLN A 149 -1.90 -4.64 2.60
N ARG A 150 -1.94 -3.88 1.52
CA ARG A 150 -0.76 -3.37 0.79
C ARG A 150 -1.11 -2.04 0.14
N PRO A 151 -0.13 -1.17 -0.17
CA PRO A 151 -0.39 0.03 -0.96
C PRO A 151 -0.98 -0.32 -2.33
N LEU A 152 -2.03 0.41 -2.75
CA LEU A 152 -2.80 0.09 -3.96
C LEU A 152 -1.96 0.21 -5.24
N ALA A 153 -1.21 1.30 -5.41
CA ALA A 153 -0.46 1.53 -6.65
C ALA A 153 0.67 0.49 -6.88
N PRO A 154 1.54 0.16 -5.90
CA PRO A 154 2.49 -0.93 -6.03
C PRO A 154 1.83 -2.29 -6.27
N TRP A 155 0.70 -2.56 -5.62
CA TRP A 155 -0.05 -3.79 -5.83
C TRP A 155 -0.57 -3.88 -7.27
N LEU A 156 -1.15 -2.81 -7.83
CA LEU A 156 -1.62 -2.78 -9.22
C LEU A 156 -0.48 -3.00 -10.22
N ILE A 157 0.69 -2.40 -10.00
CA ILE A 157 1.86 -2.61 -10.86
C ILE A 157 2.27 -4.09 -10.86
N ARG A 158 2.25 -4.74 -9.70
CA ARG A 158 2.58 -6.16 -9.58
C ARG A 158 1.53 -7.05 -10.27
N VAL A 159 0.24 -6.73 -10.10
CA VAL A 159 -0.84 -7.47 -10.78
C VAL A 159 -0.71 -7.33 -12.29
N PHE A 160 -0.47 -6.13 -12.81
CA PHE A 160 -0.20 -5.87 -14.22
C PHE A 160 0.94 -6.75 -14.75
N GLN A 161 2.07 -6.74 -14.06
CA GLN A 161 3.24 -7.52 -14.47
C GLN A 161 2.94 -9.03 -14.49
N ASN A 162 2.33 -9.56 -13.45
CA ASN A 162 2.01 -11.00 -13.36
C ASN A 162 1.00 -11.42 -14.42
N TRP A 163 -0.01 -10.60 -14.68
CA TRP A 163 -1.02 -10.87 -15.69
C TRP A 163 -0.41 -10.99 -17.08
N HIS A 164 0.45 -10.04 -17.47
CA HIS A 164 1.11 -10.10 -18.78
C HIS A 164 2.16 -11.20 -18.88
N LEU A 165 2.89 -11.49 -17.82
CA LEU A 165 3.80 -12.64 -17.81
C LEU A 165 3.05 -13.96 -17.98
N SER A 166 1.86 -14.09 -17.40
CA SER A 166 1.01 -15.27 -17.60
C SER A 166 0.56 -15.39 -19.05
N LYS A 167 0.08 -14.28 -19.68
CA LYS A 167 -0.26 -14.27 -21.11
C LYS A 167 0.93 -14.67 -22.00
N LEU A 168 2.12 -14.16 -21.72
CA LEU A 168 3.33 -14.49 -22.49
C LEU A 168 3.71 -15.97 -22.35
N ARG A 169 3.57 -16.58 -21.18
CA ARG A 169 3.80 -18.01 -20.96
C ARG A 169 2.82 -18.88 -21.76
N HIS A 170 1.54 -18.51 -21.78
CA HIS A 170 0.54 -19.23 -22.58
C HIS A 170 0.83 -19.16 -24.08
N LEU A 171 1.30 -18.02 -24.58
CA LEU A 171 1.66 -17.84 -26.00
C LEU A 171 2.95 -18.59 -26.39
N SER A 172 3.87 -18.81 -25.45
CA SER A 172 5.14 -19.51 -25.70
C SER A 172 5.04 -21.03 -25.66
N GLY A 173 3.85 -21.60 -25.48
CA GLY A 173 3.62 -23.06 -25.49
C GLY A 173 4.25 -23.83 -24.33
N VAL A 174 4.75 -23.13 -23.31
CA VAL A 174 5.20 -23.76 -22.06
C VAL A 174 3.95 -24.19 -21.30
N THR A 175 3.72 -25.50 -21.26
CA THR A 175 2.58 -26.14 -20.61
C THR A 175 2.46 -25.63 -19.17
N ALA A 176 1.39 -24.90 -18.89
CA ALA A 176 1.09 -24.48 -17.54
C ALA A 176 0.86 -25.69 -16.66
N LEU A 177 1.47 -25.71 -15.49
CA LEU A 177 0.98 -26.50 -14.36
C LEU A 177 -0.49 -26.11 -14.09
N PRO A 178 -1.37 -27.05 -13.66
CA PRO A 178 -2.80 -26.81 -13.53
C PRO A 178 -3.08 -25.58 -12.68
N ASP A 179 -4.15 -24.86 -13.04
CA ASP A 179 -4.74 -23.75 -12.30
C ASP A 179 -5.03 -24.14 -10.84
N ASP A 180 -4.03 -24.14 -10.04
CA ASP A 180 -4.23 -23.84 -8.63
C ASP A 180 -4.38 -22.32 -8.56
N GLU A 181 -5.53 -21.90 -8.01
CA GLU A 181 -5.85 -20.52 -7.62
C GLU A 181 -4.58 -19.73 -7.41
N ILE A 182 -4.42 -18.61 -8.11
CA ILE A 182 -3.27 -17.75 -7.98
C ILE A 182 -3.18 -17.29 -6.52
N ALA A 183 -2.76 -18.16 -5.65
CA ALA A 183 -1.92 -17.79 -4.55
C ALA A 183 -0.80 -17.00 -5.22
N LEU A 184 -0.81 -15.69 -5.08
CA LEU A 184 0.30 -14.84 -5.48
C LEU A 184 1.54 -15.65 -5.14
N PRO A 185 2.40 -16.05 -6.13
CA PRO A 185 3.62 -16.71 -5.74
C PRO A 185 4.29 -15.73 -4.77
N MET A 186 4.21 -16.06 -3.52
CA MET A 186 5.20 -15.64 -2.59
C MET A 186 6.48 -16.21 -3.18
N ASP A 187 7.29 -15.28 -3.67
CA ASP A 187 8.65 -15.54 -4.10
C ASP A 187 8.81 -16.34 -5.43
N ALA A 188 9.04 -15.58 -6.52
CA ALA A 188 10.02 -16.04 -7.51
C ALA A 188 11.30 -16.42 -6.73
N PRO A 189 12.04 -17.47 -7.13
CA PRO A 189 13.28 -17.81 -6.46
C PRO A 189 14.12 -16.54 -6.33
N LYS A 190 14.26 -16.07 -5.11
CA LYS A 190 15.02 -14.88 -4.80
C LYS A 190 16.45 -15.19 -5.16
N SER A 191 17.09 -14.37 -5.97
CA SER A 191 18.53 -14.50 -6.10
C SER A 191 19.14 -14.19 -4.74
N ASP A 192 20.17 -14.92 -4.32
CA ASP A 192 20.89 -14.68 -3.04
C ASP A 192 21.27 -13.21 -2.85
N ALA A 193 21.47 -12.49 -3.94
CA ALA A 193 21.73 -11.05 -3.94
C ALA A 193 20.52 -10.21 -3.52
N SER A 194 19.32 -10.57 -3.99
CA SER A 194 18.07 -9.85 -3.63
C SER A 194 17.75 -10.04 -2.15
N ASP A 195 18.00 -11.23 -1.60
CA ASP A 195 17.72 -11.53 -0.20
C ASP A 195 18.70 -10.79 0.72
N ARG A 196 20.00 -10.79 0.39
CA ARG A 196 21.01 -10.03 1.14
C ARG A 196 20.74 -8.53 1.12
N TRP A 197 20.33 -7.99 -0.03
CA TRP A 197 19.93 -6.58 -0.11
C TRP A 197 18.76 -6.27 0.82
N HIS A 198 17.72 -7.09 0.75
CA HIS A 198 16.52 -6.92 1.57
C HIS A 198 16.83 -7.01 3.07
N ASP A 199 17.61 -8.00 3.48
CA ASP A 199 18.00 -8.18 4.88
C ASP A 199 18.85 -7.02 5.39
N THR A 200 19.83 -6.56 4.61
CA THR A 200 20.66 -5.40 4.93
C THR A 200 19.81 -4.15 5.06
N PHE A 201 18.91 -3.92 4.10
CA PHE A 201 18.01 -2.78 4.10
C PHE A 201 17.07 -2.79 5.32
N VAL A 202 16.38 -3.91 5.58
CA VAL A 202 15.45 -4.06 6.70
C VAL A 202 16.18 -3.87 8.03
N GLY A 203 17.38 -4.43 8.17
CA GLY A 203 18.22 -4.25 9.35
C GLY A 203 18.57 -2.78 9.58
N ALA A 204 19.07 -2.10 8.55
CA ALA A 204 19.45 -0.68 8.61
C ALA A 204 18.25 0.23 8.89
N ALA A 205 17.12 -0.02 8.24
CA ALA A 205 15.90 0.75 8.41
C ALA A 205 15.30 0.60 9.82
N ARG A 206 15.30 -0.62 10.37
CA ARG A 206 14.86 -0.87 11.75
C ARG A 206 15.76 -0.20 12.80
N GLU A 207 17.04 -0.17 12.56
CA GLU A 207 18.00 0.54 13.43
C GLU A 207 17.76 2.04 13.38
N TRP A 208 17.60 2.62 12.18
CA TRP A 208 17.23 4.02 12.03
C TRP A 208 15.91 4.33 12.75
N LEU A 209 14.85 3.54 12.55
CA LEU A 209 13.57 3.71 13.24
C LEU A 209 13.69 3.63 14.76
N SER A 210 14.60 2.81 15.28
CA SER A 210 14.84 2.67 16.71
C SER A 210 15.55 3.89 17.29
N SER A 211 16.30 4.63 16.47
CA SER A 211 16.99 5.86 16.86
C SER A 211 16.08 7.09 16.95
N LEU A 212 14.85 7.00 16.43
CA LEU A 212 13.91 8.12 16.40
C LEU A 212 13.34 8.40 17.80
N ASP A 213 13.21 9.69 18.12
CA ASP A 213 12.45 10.11 19.28
C ASP A 213 10.91 10.02 19.08
N ASP A 214 10.14 10.27 20.10
CA ASP A 214 8.68 10.14 20.06
C ASP A 214 8.02 11.17 19.13
N ASP A 215 8.57 12.38 19.01
CA ASP A 215 8.06 13.41 18.10
C ASP A 215 8.34 13.02 16.63
N GLU A 216 9.52 12.48 16.39
CA GLU A 216 9.94 12.00 15.07
C GLU A 216 9.11 10.78 14.63
N ARG A 217 8.88 9.83 15.54
CA ARG A 217 7.99 8.67 15.28
C ARG A 217 6.56 9.11 15.00
N LEU A 218 6.03 10.04 15.79
CA LEU A 218 4.72 10.62 15.57
C LEU A 218 4.63 11.31 14.22
N LEU A 219 5.59 12.16 13.88
CA LEU A 219 5.63 12.87 12.61
C LEU A 219 5.68 11.88 11.43
N LEU A 220 6.55 10.89 11.53
CA LEU A 220 6.71 9.86 10.52
C LEU A 220 5.41 9.05 10.32
N GLY A 221 4.83 8.55 11.40
CA GLY A 221 3.59 7.77 11.33
C GLY A 221 2.43 8.59 10.79
N LEU A 222 2.23 9.79 11.28
CA LEU A 222 1.13 10.65 10.83
C LEU A 222 1.27 11.06 9.36
N ARG A 223 2.49 11.34 8.88
CA ARG A 223 2.73 11.75 7.51
C ARG A 223 2.76 10.58 6.52
N TRP A 224 3.46 9.49 6.85
CA TRP A 224 3.65 8.37 5.91
C TRP A 224 2.58 7.29 6.02
N ARG A 225 2.26 6.86 7.23
CA ARG A 225 1.26 5.80 7.41
C ARG A 225 -0.17 6.32 7.32
N TYR A 226 -0.46 7.46 7.96
CA TYR A 226 -1.81 8.04 8.00
C TYR A 226 -2.03 9.18 7.01
N ARG A 227 -1.01 9.53 6.22
CA ARG A 227 -1.07 10.52 5.14
C ARG A 227 -1.70 11.86 5.53
N LEU A 228 -1.56 12.28 6.79
CA LEU A 228 -1.99 13.60 7.20
C LEU A 228 -1.34 14.65 6.31
N SER A 229 -2.12 15.64 5.89
CA SER A 229 -1.59 16.78 5.16
C SER A 229 -0.57 17.54 6.01
N GLN A 230 0.32 18.26 5.37
CA GLN A 230 1.31 19.09 6.07
C GLN A 230 0.66 20.09 6.99
N ARG A 231 -0.46 20.69 6.58
CA ARG A 231 -1.24 21.64 7.35
C ARG A 231 -1.86 21.02 8.60
N GLU A 232 -2.44 19.82 8.48
CA GLU A 232 -3.03 19.09 9.62
C GLU A 232 -1.95 18.66 10.62
N ALA A 233 -0.85 18.11 10.12
CA ALA A 233 0.28 17.74 10.97
C ALA A 233 0.88 18.97 11.66
N ALA A 234 1.05 20.09 10.96
CA ALA A 234 1.55 21.35 11.54
C ALA A 234 0.64 21.86 12.67
N LYS A 235 -0.68 21.83 12.47
CA LYS A 235 -1.65 22.15 13.53
C LYS A 235 -1.51 21.24 14.74
N LEU A 236 -1.41 19.92 14.51
CA LEU A 236 -1.29 18.94 15.59
C LEU A 236 -0.01 19.13 16.40
N PHE A 237 1.10 19.45 15.75
CA PHE A 237 2.38 19.72 16.42
C PHE A 237 2.50 21.16 16.97
N ASN A 238 1.51 22.01 16.71
CA ASN A 238 1.55 23.44 17.03
C ASN A 238 2.78 24.14 16.41
N LEU A 239 3.05 23.84 15.15
CA LEU A 239 4.16 24.36 14.36
C LEU A 239 3.63 25.07 13.11
N ASN A 240 4.45 25.92 12.51
CA ASN A 240 4.17 26.39 11.16
C ASN A 240 4.56 25.33 10.12
N GLU A 241 3.92 25.37 8.95
CA GLU A 241 4.13 24.40 7.87
C GLU A 241 5.60 24.33 7.41
N GLY A 242 6.28 25.47 7.31
CA GLY A 242 7.69 25.53 6.92
C GLY A 242 8.63 24.85 7.92
N THR A 243 8.34 24.95 9.22
CA THR A 243 9.10 24.23 10.26
C THR A 243 8.85 22.73 10.16
N LEU A 244 7.62 22.33 9.90
CA LEU A 244 7.28 20.90 9.73
C LEU A 244 7.97 20.32 8.51
N THR A 245 8.00 21.05 7.37
CA THR A 245 8.71 20.63 6.16
C THR A 245 10.18 20.37 6.47
N ARG A 246 10.86 21.31 7.08
CA ARG A 246 12.29 21.15 7.43
C ARG A 246 12.54 19.95 8.33
N ARG A 247 11.63 19.66 9.29
CA ARG A 247 11.73 18.48 10.14
C ARG A 247 11.56 17.19 9.33
N THR A 248 10.58 17.17 8.44
CA THR A 248 10.33 16.01 7.56
C THR A 248 11.52 15.75 6.61
N ASP A 249 12.06 16.82 6.00
CA ASP A 249 13.22 16.71 5.12
C ASP A 249 14.46 16.21 5.89
N LYS A 250 14.71 16.76 7.09
CA LYS A 250 15.80 16.30 7.95
C LYS A 250 15.69 14.82 8.32
N LEU A 251 14.45 14.33 8.59
CA LEU A 251 14.21 12.91 8.85
C LEU A 251 14.51 12.05 7.63
N ARG A 252 14.08 12.50 6.45
CA ARG A 252 14.36 11.82 5.19
C ARG A 252 15.86 11.75 4.91
N ASP A 253 16.55 12.88 5.01
CA ASP A 253 17.98 12.96 4.73
C ASP A 253 18.79 12.08 5.69
N ARG A 254 18.42 12.05 6.98
CA ARG A 254 19.01 11.17 7.97
C ARG A 254 18.75 9.68 7.68
N ALA A 255 17.55 9.34 7.19
CA ALA A 255 17.26 7.97 6.76
C ALA A 255 18.15 7.57 5.57
N LEU A 256 18.23 8.43 4.55
CA LEU A 256 19.07 8.18 3.37
C LEU A 256 20.54 8.01 3.76
N GLU A 257 21.07 8.86 4.63
CA GLU A 257 22.44 8.79 5.10
C GLU A 257 22.71 7.48 5.86
N GLN A 258 21.89 7.16 6.88
CA GLN A 258 22.14 6.00 7.74
C GLN A 258 21.93 4.67 7.01
N ILE A 259 20.84 4.55 6.26
CA ILE A 259 20.53 3.34 5.50
C ILE A 259 21.50 3.20 4.33
N GLY A 260 21.74 4.30 3.59
CA GLY A 260 22.64 4.33 2.45
C GLY A 260 24.06 3.96 2.82
N THR A 261 24.60 4.48 3.93
CA THR A 261 25.94 4.13 4.41
C THR A 261 26.09 2.63 4.64
N LYS A 262 25.08 1.97 5.23
CA LYS A 262 25.13 0.51 5.45
C LYS A 262 25.04 -0.27 4.15
N LEU A 263 24.16 0.13 3.26
CA LEU A 263 24.05 -0.51 1.94
C LEU A 263 25.34 -0.38 1.12
N VAL A 264 25.96 0.81 1.13
CA VAL A 264 27.24 1.06 0.44
C VAL A 264 28.36 0.22 1.06
N ALA A 265 28.42 0.08 2.38
CA ALA A 265 29.40 -0.77 3.06
C ALA A 265 29.29 -2.25 2.66
N GLU A 266 28.09 -2.72 2.30
CA GLU A 266 27.84 -4.07 1.77
C GLU A 266 28.02 -4.17 0.23
N GLY A 267 28.51 -3.10 -0.40
CA GLY A 267 28.81 -3.07 -1.84
C GLY A 267 27.65 -2.66 -2.75
N TRP A 268 26.53 -2.18 -2.19
CA TRP A 268 25.39 -1.70 -2.98
C TRP A 268 25.59 -0.25 -3.40
N THR A 269 25.92 -0.03 -4.66
CA THR A 269 26.16 1.30 -5.25
C THR A 269 25.33 1.50 -6.49
N GLY A 270 24.95 2.75 -6.77
CA GLY A 270 24.19 3.10 -7.98
C GLY A 270 23.52 4.46 -7.85
N ASN A 271 23.29 5.12 -8.97
CA ASN A 271 22.66 6.45 -9.01
C ASN A 271 21.21 6.44 -8.52
N ASP A 272 20.55 5.26 -8.51
CA ASP A 272 19.15 5.10 -8.11
C ASP A 272 18.99 4.64 -6.65
N LEU A 273 20.11 4.50 -5.90
CA LEU A 273 20.09 3.93 -4.54
C LEU A 273 19.15 4.70 -3.59
N GLU A 274 19.21 6.03 -3.63
CA GLU A 274 18.32 6.88 -2.80
C GLU A 274 16.83 6.64 -3.11
N GLY A 275 16.49 6.57 -4.39
CA GLY A 275 15.12 6.30 -4.82
C GLY A 275 14.62 4.92 -4.37
N ILE A 276 15.50 3.92 -4.40
CA ILE A 276 15.19 2.56 -3.94
C ILE A 276 14.99 2.57 -2.42
N ILE A 277 15.89 3.21 -1.66
CA ILE A 277 15.78 3.34 -0.20
C ILE A 277 14.44 3.98 0.19
N LEU A 278 14.07 5.11 -0.40
CA LEU A 278 12.84 5.81 -0.06
C LEU A 278 11.58 4.99 -0.36
N THR A 279 11.61 4.21 -1.43
CA THR A 279 10.50 3.35 -1.81
C THR A 279 10.30 2.20 -0.84
N GLU A 280 11.38 1.47 -0.55
CA GLU A 280 11.32 0.34 0.37
C GLU A 280 11.05 0.80 1.80
N LEU A 281 11.61 1.97 2.19
CA LEU A 281 11.34 2.59 3.47
C LEU A 281 9.85 2.94 3.64
N GLY A 282 9.22 3.50 2.60
CA GLY A 282 7.77 3.76 2.61
C GLY A 282 6.95 2.51 2.88
N SER A 283 7.32 1.39 2.27
CA SER A 283 6.67 0.09 2.49
C SER A 283 6.89 -0.40 3.93
N LEU A 284 8.14 -0.39 4.40
CA LEU A 284 8.48 -0.84 5.75
C LEU A 284 7.81 0.00 6.84
N LEU A 285 7.77 1.33 6.68
CA LEU A 285 7.14 2.23 7.64
C LEU A 285 5.66 1.96 7.82
N THR A 286 4.99 1.50 6.77
CA THR A 286 3.56 1.23 6.82
C THR A 286 3.25 -0.04 7.61
N ASP A 287 4.18 -1.01 7.62
CA ASP A 287 4.01 -2.28 8.31
C ASP A 287 4.62 -2.30 9.73
N ASP A 288 5.39 -1.26 10.09
CA ASP A 288 6.08 -1.25 11.40
C ASP A 288 5.10 -1.06 12.57
N PRO A 289 5.09 -2.00 13.55
CA PRO A 289 4.17 -1.95 14.68
C PRO A 289 4.35 -0.69 15.55
N ARG A 290 5.54 -0.08 15.57
CA ARG A 290 5.83 1.15 16.32
C ARG A 290 5.09 2.37 15.78
N LEU A 291 4.63 2.30 14.52
CA LEU A 291 3.84 3.33 13.86
C LEU A 291 2.34 2.94 13.78
N SER A 292 1.92 1.92 14.51
CA SER A 292 0.50 1.52 14.58
C SER A 292 -0.37 2.61 15.19
N ALA A 293 -1.67 2.58 14.89
CA ALA A 293 -2.65 3.54 15.44
C ALA A 293 -2.61 3.59 16.98
N ASP A 294 -2.50 2.41 17.60
CA ASP A 294 -2.45 2.30 19.06
C ASP A 294 -1.19 2.95 19.65
N GLN A 295 -0.04 2.74 19.02
CA GLN A 295 1.21 3.37 19.48
C GLN A 295 1.21 4.87 19.26
N LEU A 296 0.81 5.33 18.09
CA LEU A 296 0.71 6.78 17.82
C LEU A 296 -0.37 7.44 18.69
N GLY A 297 -1.49 6.75 18.95
CA GLY A 297 -2.51 7.21 19.87
C GLY A 297 -2.00 7.39 21.30
N ARG A 298 -1.19 6.44 21.81
CA ARG A 298 -0.54 6.58 23.13
C ARG A 298 0.44 7.74 23.17
N LEU A 299 1.25 7.94 22.13
CA LEU A 299 2.18 9.06 22.04
C LEU A 299 1.45 10.40 21.98
N LEU A 300 0.33 10.49 21.25
CA LEU A 300 -0.52 11.67 21.21
C LEU A 300 -1.13 11.95 22.60
N ALA A 301 -1.71 10.93 23.23
CA ALA A 301 -2.31 11.06 24.55
C ALA A 301 -1.30 11.49 25.63
N ALA A 302 -0.08 10.94 25.59
CA ALA A 302 1.01 11.34 26.48
C ALA A 302 1.39 12.81 26.33
N LYS A 303 1.15 13.39 25.14
CA LYS A 303 1.38 14.82 24.85
C LYS A 303 0.12 15.69 25.06
N GLY A 304 -0.97 15.11 25.59
CA GLY A 304 -2.23 15.83 25.77
C GLY A 304 -2.90 16.22 24.46
N LYS A 305 -2.60 15.51 23.37
CA LYS A 305 -3.13 15.78 22.03
C LYS A 305 -4.07 14.66 21.62
N THR A 306 -5.18 15.04 21.03
CA THR A 306 -6.13 14.13 20.39
C THR A 306 -6.14 14.41 18.90
N LEU A 307 -6.27 13.35 18.08
CA LEU A 307 -6.59 13.54 16.67
C LEU A 307 -7.92 14.27 16.59
N PRO A 308 -8.05 15.33 15.78
CA PRO A 308 -9.31 16.01 15.61
C PRO A 308 -10.30 15.01 15.01
N VAL A 309 -11.24 14.58 15.81
CA VAL A 309 -12.43 13.81 15.42
C VAL A 309 -13.56 14.81 15.35
N GLU A 310 -13.78 15.44 14.21
CA GLU A 310 -14.98 16.16 13.86
C GLU A 310 -15.64 15.52 12.65
#